data_4bf0cde788b9593a3b8029c6bec008ac
#
_entry.id   4bf0cde788b9593a3b8029c6bec008ac
#
_cell.length_a   1.000
_cell.length_b   1.000
_cell.length_c   1.000
_cell.angle_alpha   90.00
_cell.angle_beta   90.00
_cell.angle_gamma   90.00
#
_symmetry.space_group_name_H-M   'P 1'
#
loop_
_entity.id
_entity.type
_entity.pdbx_description
1 polymer ?
#
loop_
_entity_poly.entity_id
_entity_poly.type
_entity_poly.pdbx_seq_one_letter_code
_entity_poly.pdbx_strand_id
1 'polypeptide(L)'
;SQAAGRALRAILSAARSLAAAMMAGGSTVLSMVLVICLIGLLIASPFGIFFSGEDSGTGYTMPEAVTMLNTEFTDRIEQIKAENSYDELDMDNAGSAAMVANWRDVLAVYAVRTTTDASSPDEVATLTEEKLDILRQIFWEMNEISYWLETVPGGEDEEDTVILHIRVAVKDHLQMAEAYHFTTEQKKLLEELMQPEYEELFMRLTGSYQDIALSDKEVAEIMENLPADLSENRKQVVLTAYQLLGKVHYFWGGKSLIIGWDSRWGMPMKVTAEGSSTTGTVRPFGLDCSGMVDWVFYNQSGGQYVIGHGGGATAQHSYCTPIAWSDAQPGDLVFYPGDSHVGIVCGFDSGGNIMIIHCASGANNVVVTGKIGFTSIGRPEYFAD
;
A
#
# COMPACT_ATOMS: atom_id res chain seq x y z
N SER A 1 -6.83 28.73 20.39
CA SER A 1 -7.01 27.29 20.56
C SER A 1 -8.46 26.84 20.58
N GLN A 2 -9.36 27.35 21.45
CA GLN A 2 -10.80 26.99 21.43
C GLN A 2 -11.54 27.47 20.17
N ALA A 3 -11.08 28.54 19.54
CA ALA A 3 -11.67 29.07 18.31
C ALA A 3 -11.33 28.19 17.10
N ALA A 4 -10.09 27.70 16.99
CA ALA A 4 -9.67 26.79 15.94
C ALA A 4 -10.41 25.44 16.02
N GLY A 5 -10.55 24.85 17.23
CA GLY A 5 -11.33 23.63 17.42
C GLY A 5 -12.84 23.79 17.15
N ARG A 6 -13.41 24.98 17.33
CA ARG A 6 -14.81 25.28 16.94
C ARG A 6 -14.97 25.47 15.43
N ALA A 7 -14.02 26.14 14.80
CA ALA A 7 -14.03 26.32 13.34
C ALA A 7 -13.89 24.97 12.63
N LEU A 8 -12.98 24.11 13.08
CA LEU A 8 -12.82 22.78 12.52
C LEU A 8 -14.10 21.96 12.68
N ARG A 9 -14.70 21.90 13.89
CA ARG A 9 -15.97 21.19 14.12
C ARG A 9 -17.10 21.69 13.23
N ALA A 10 -17.19 23.01 12.99
CA ALA A 10 -18.18 23.58 12.10
C ALA A 10 -17.96 23.14 10.64
N ILE A 11 -16.70 23.11 10.20
CA ILE A 11 -16.31 22.66 8.86
C ILE A 11 -16.58 21.16 8.68
N LEU A 12 -16.16 20.33 9.65
CA LEU A 12 -16.39 18.89 9.63
C LEU A 12 -17.88 18.53 9.68
N SER A 13 -18.67 19.26 10.50
CA SER A 13 -20.11 19.09 10.57
C SER A 13 -20.81 19.49 9.27
N ALA A 14 -20.38 20.59 8.62
CA ALA A 14 -20.89 21.00 7.32
C ALA A 14 -20.54 19.99 6.21
N ALA A 15 -19.34 19.45 6.24
CA ALA A 15 -18.86 18.40 5.34
C ALA A 15 -19.68 17.11 5.48
N ARG A 16 -19.95 16.67 6.72
CA ARG A 16 -20.83 15.51 6.99
C ARG A 16 -22.25 15.70 6.47
N SER A 17 -22.82 16.87 6.71
CA SER A 17 -24.18 17.16 6.24
C SER A 17 -24.24 17.14 4.72
N LEU A 18 -23.19 17.62 4.05
CA LEU A 18 -23.07 17.59 2.60
C LEU A 18 -22.85 16.17 2.09
N ALA A 19 -21.97 15.37 2.72
CA ALA A 19 -21.72 13.95 2.40
C ALA A 19 -22.99 13.11 2.55
N ALA A 20 -23.73 13.26 3.65
CA ALA A 20 -24.99 12.57 3.88
C ALA A 20 -26.07 12.92 2.85
N ALA A 21 -26.16 14.20 2.45
CA ALA A 21 -27.10 14.67 1.43
C ALA A 21 -26.77 14.10 0.04
N MET A 22 -25.51 13.83 -0.25
CA MET A 22 -25.03 13.33 -1.54
C MET A 22 -25.07 11.81 -1.65
N MET A 23 -24.81 11.07 -0.58
CA MET A 23 -24.98 9.61 -0.53
C MET A 23 -26.45 9.20 -0.82
N ALA A 24 -27.40 10.08 -0.54
CA ALA A 24 -28.81 9.89 -0.90
C ALA A 24 -29.10 10.06 -2.39
N GLY A 25 -28.15 10.60 -3.20
CA GLY A 25 -28.38 10.99 -4.61
C GLY A 25 -27.56 10.25 -5.69
N GLY A 26 -26.68 9.35 -5.33
CA GLY A 26 -25.99 8.35 -6.17
C GLY A 26 -25.38 8.83 -7.49
N SER A 27 -24.17 9.47 -7.48
CA SER A 27 -23.28 9.48 -8.64
C SER A 27 -21.82 9.72 -8.23
N THR A 28 -20.88 9.05 -8.92
CA THR A 28 -19.43 9.14 -8.71
C THR A 28 -18.86 10.55 -8.92
N VAL A 29 -19.44 11.32 -9.83
CA VAL A 29 -19.09 12.74 -10.06
C VAL A 29 -19.39 13.59 -8.82
N LEU A 30 -20.44 13.25 -8.10
CA LEU A 30 -20.86 13.95 -6.90
C LEU A 30 -19.91 13.67 -5.72
N SER A 31 -19.40 12.44 -5.62
CA SER A 31 -18.37 12.08 -4.63
C SER A 31 -17.06 12.83 -4.87
N MET A 32 -16.66 12.99 -6.13
CA MET A 32 -15.45 13.73 -6.51
C MET A 32 -15.57 15.23 -6.20
N VAL A 33 -16.74 15.84 -6.47
CA VAL A 33 -17.02 17.22 -6.09
C VAL A 33 -17.02 17.39 -4.57
N LEU A 34 -17.53 16.41 -3.83
CA LEU A 34 -17.52 16.43 -2.37
C LEU A 34 -16.09 16.41 -1.81
N VAL A 35 -15.25 15.52 -2.32
CA VAL A 35 -13.84 15.44 -1.92
C VAL A 35 -13.12 16.76 -2.20
N ILE A 36 -13.34 17.37 -3.37
CA ILE A 36 -12.78 18.69 -3.72
C ILE A 36 -13.31 19.78 -2.78
N CYS A 37 -14.59 19.76 -2.42
CA CYS A 37 -15.17 20.71 -1.46
C CYS A 37 -14.64 20.49 -0.04
N LEU A 38 -14.46 19.24 0.40
CA LEU A 38 -13.85 18.87 1.67
C LEU A 38 -12.39 19.33 1.74
N ILE A 39 -11.61 19.09 0.69
CA ILE A 39 -10.25 19.58 0.55
C ILE A 39 -10.24 21.12 0.58
N GLY A 40 -11.12 21.77 -0.14
CA GLY A 40 -11.24 23.24 -0.14
C GLY A 40 -11.61 23.82 1.23
N LEU A 41 -12.48 23.16 1.98
CA LEU A 41 -12.85 23.57 3.34
C LEU A 41 -11.74 23.31 4.35
N LEU A 42 -10.99 22.22 4.18
CA LEU A 42 -9.83 21.91 5.01
C LEU A 42 -8.66 22.85 4.71
N ILE A 43 -8.41 23.19 3.45
CA ILE A 43 -7.42 24.20 3.03
C ILE A 43 -7.74 25.58 3.63
N ALA A 44 -9.01 25.92 3.83
CA ALA A 44 -9.44 27.16 4.49
C ALA A 44 -9.41 27.10 6.03
N SER A 45 -9.02 25.98 6.63
CA SER A 45 -8.92 25.78 8.08
C SER A 45 -7.47 25.84 8.58
N PRO A 46 -7.22 25.96 9.89
CA PRO A 46 -5.86 25.79 10.45
C PRO A 46 -5.21 24.44 10.14
N PHE A 47 -6.01 23.43 9.76
CA PHE A 47 -5.53 22.14 9.26
C PHE A 47 -5.25 22.16 7.75
N GLY A 48 -5.72 23.18 7.02
CA GLY A 48 -5.64 23.23 5.57
C GLY A 48 -4.21 23.18 5.05
N ILE A 49 -3.33 23.85 5.75
CA ILE A 49 -1.90 23.86 5.38
C ILE A 49 -1.24 22.53 5.72
N PHE A 50 -1.66 21.87 6.80
CA PHE A 50 -1.25 20.50 7.12
C PHE A 50 -1.61 19.52 5.98
N PHE A 51 -2.78 19.73 5.36
CA PHE A 51 -3.31 18.87 4.32
C PHE A 51 -3.07 19.37 2.88
N SER A 52 -2.59 20.57 2.66
CA SER A 52 -2.35 21.08 1.30
C SER A 52 -1.17 20.42 0.59
N GLY A 53 -0.21 19.88 1.34
CA GLY A 53 1.03 19.35 0.77
C GLY A 53 1.87 20.38 0.03
N GLU A 54 1.51 21.67 0.10
CA GLU A 54 2.24 22.75 -0.56
C GLU A 54 3.51 23.09 0.19
N ASP A 55 4.59 23.22 -0.57
CA ASP A 55 5.86 23.74 -0.06
C ASP A 55 5.70 25.22 0.28
N SER A 56 5.83 25.56 1.56
CA SER A 56 5.81 26.95 2.02
C SER A 56 7.15 27.67 1.77
N GLY A 57 8.11 27.01 1.11
CA GLY A 57 9.45 27.56 0.81
C GLY A 57 10.42 27.54 1.99
N THR A 58 9.99 27.12 3.18
CA THR A 58 10.82 27.03 4.38
C THR A 58 10.37 25.82 5.22
N GLY A 59 10.99 24.66 5.05
CA GLY A 59 10.68 23.46 5.81
C GLY A 59 10.44 22.25 4.92
N TYR A 60 9.78 21.24 5.48
CA TYR A 60 9.49 19.98 4.80
C TYR A 60 8.01 19.91 4.41
N THR A 61 7.72 19.26 3.29
CA THR A 61 6.37 18.81 2.98
C THR A 61 6.04 17.55 3.79
N MET A 62 4.76 17.25 4.01
CA MET A 62 4.36 16.03 4.70
C MET A 62 4.81 14.75 3.95
N PRO A 63 4.70 14.65 2.62
CA PRO A 63 5.26 13.51 1.88
C PRO A 63 6.76 13.32 2.05
N GLU A 64 7.55 14.40 2.12
CA GLU A 64 8.99 14.31 2.39
C GLU A 64 9.27 13.79 3.79
N ALA A 65 8.55 14.27 4.81
CA ALA A 65 8.68 13.80 6.18
C ALA A 65 8.31 12.32 6.32
N VAL A 66 7.22 11.89 5.70
CA VAL A 66 6.82 10.48 5.63
C VAL A 66 7.91 9.63 4.98
N THR A 67 8.51 10.13 3.89
CA THR A 67 9.64 9.48 3.20
C THR A 67 10.84 9.31 4.11
N MET A 68 11.23 10.39 4.79
CA MET A 68 12.38 10.37 5.70
C MET A 68 12.20 9.36 6.82
N LEU A 69 11.03 9.34 7.46
CA LEU A 69 10.75 8.44 8.58
C LEU A 69 10.62 6.97 8.15
N ASN A 70 10.06 6.70 6.97
CA ASN A 70 10.08 5.35 6.40
C ASN A 70 11.49 4.87 6.10
N THR A 71 12.36 5.77 5.63
CA THR A 71 13.78 5.46 5.39
C THR A 71 14.50 5.20 6.71
N GLU A 72 14.33 6.05 7.72
CA GLU A 72 14.90 5.84 9.07
C GLU A 72 14.47 4.50 9.66
N PHE A 73 13.19 4.13 9.51
CA PHE A 73 12.65 2.86 10.01
C PHE A 73 13.30 1.65 9.31
N THR A 74 13.38 1.70 7.98
CA THR A 74 14.01 0.64 7.18
C THR A 74 15.50 0.52 7.49
N ASP A 75 16.21 1.65 7.57
CA ASP A 75 17.63 1.68 7.89
C ASP A 75 17.90 1.12 9.30
N ARG A 76 17.00 1.36 10.26
CA ARG A 76 17.11 0.78 11.61
C ARG A 76 16.99 -0.75 11.59
N ILE A 77 16.08 -1.30 10.80
CA ILE A 77 15.96 -2.76 10.63
C ILE A 77 17.20 -3.35 9.96
N GLU A 78 17.69 -2.72 8.88
CA GLU A 78 18.90 -3.17 8.20
C GLU A 78 20.14 -3.07 9.11
N GLN A 79 20.21 -2.04 9.95
CA GLN A 79 21.25 -1.90 10.95
C GLN A 79 21.21 -3.05 11.97
N ILE A 80 20.04 -3.42 12.49
CA ILE A 80 19.87 -4.55 13.42
C ILE A 80 20.35 -5.83 12.77
N LYS A 81 20.01 -6.09 11.51
CA LYS A 81 20.47 -7.25 10.76
C LYS A 81 21.99 -7.25 10.58
N ALA A 82 22.59 -6.11 10.28
CA ALA A 82 24.03 -5.99 10.05
C ALA A 82 24.86 -6.10 11.34
N GLU A 83 24.33 -5.68 12.47
CA GLU A 83 24.99 -5.70 13.79
C GLU A 83 24.94 -7.08 14.47
N ASN A 84 24.10 -8.00 13.99
CA ASN A 84 23.90 -9.31 14.58
C ASN A 84 24.33 -10.42 13.60
N SER A 85 25.00 -11.45 14.10
CA SER A 85 25.31 -12.67 13.33
C SER A 85 24.18 -13.66 13.58
N TYR A 86 23.54 -14.14 12.52
CA TYR A 86 22.45 -15.09 12.58
C TYR A 86 22.43 -15.99 11.34
N ASP A 87 21.84 -17.17 11.46
CA ASP A 87 21.64 -18.12 10.38
C ASP A 87 20.24 -17.95 9.75
N GLU A 88 19.24 -17.67 10.58
CA GLU A 88 17.84 -17.47 10.16
C GLU A 88 17.27 -16.15 10.68
N LEU A 89 16.35 -15.56 9.90
CA LEU A 89 15.62 -14.35 10.27
C LEU A 89 14.14 -14.67 10.46
N ASP A 90 13.63 -14.41 11.67
CA ASP A 90 12.21 -14.45 12.00
C ASP A 90 11.69 -13.00 12.23
N MET A 91 10.93 -12.48 11.29
CA MET A 91 10.41 -11.13 11.33
C MET A 91 8.92 -11.11 11.01
N ASP A 92 8.15 -10.31 11.74
CA ASP A 92 6.76 -10.02 11.40
C ASP A 92 6.70 -9.47 9.96
N ASN A 93 5.92 -10.08 9.10
CA ASN A 93 5.85 -9.79 7.66
C ASN A 93 7.07 -10.29 6.84
N ALA A 94 7.53 -11.51 7.11
CA ALA A 94 8.61 -12.15 6.35
C ALA A 94 8.38 -12.04 4.83
N GLY A 95 9.30 -11.38 4.13
CA GLY A 95 9.33 -11.26 2.66
C GLY A 95 8.92 -9.92 2.07
N SER A 96 8.36 -9.00 2.83
CA SER A 96 8.21 -7.60 2.40
C SER A 96 9.20 -6.71 3.15
N ALA A 97 9.63 -5.62 2.53
CA ALA A 97 10.35 -4.57 3.24
C ALA A 97 9.58 -4.24 4.53
N ALA A 98 10.29 -4.13 5.65
CA ALA A 98 9.69 -3.73 6.90
C ALA A 98 8.97 -2.41 6.70
N MET A 99 7.67 -2.38 6.90
CA MET A 99 6.85 -1.26 6.47
C MET A 99 5.94 -0.78 7.58
N VAL A 100 5.87 0.53 7.71
CA VAL A 100 4.95 1.20 8.60
C VAL A 100 3.56 1.24 7.96
N ALA A 101 2.60 0.59 8.59
CA ALA A 101 1.22 0.50 8.08
C ALA A 101 0.26 1.50 8.74
N ASN A 102 0.65 2.13 9.85
CA ASN A 102 -0.22 2.96 10.68
C ASN A 102 -0.07 4.48 10.44
N TRP A 103 0.35 4.90 9.25
CA TRP A 103 0.57 6.32 8.94
C TRP A 103 -0.65 7.20 9.20
N ARG A 104 -1.85 6.70 8.96
CA ARG A 104 -3.08 7.43 9.27
C ARG A 104 -3.19 7.76 10.75
N ASP A 105 -2.93 6.78 11.62
CA ASP A 105 -2.92 6.96 13.07
C ASP A 105 -1.84 7.95 13.50
N VAL A 106 -0.61 7.80 12.98
CA VAL A 106 0.52 8.70 13.26
C VAL A 106 0.18 10.14 12.91
N LEU A 107 -0.32 10.38 11.71
CA LEU A 107 -0.64 11.72 11.22
C LEU A 107 -1.86 12.33 11.94
N ALA A 108 -2.86 11.52 12.30
CA ALA A 108 -4.01 11.99 13.07
C ALA A 108 -3.60 12.41 14.49
N VAL A 109 -2.77 11.61 15.17
CA VAL A 109 -2.22 11.95 16.49
C VAL A 109 -1.37 13.21 16.42
N TYR A 110 -0.49 13.31 15.42
CA TYR A 110 0.33 14.49 15.17
C TYR A 110 -0.52 15.74 14.96
N ALA A 111 -1.53 15.65 14.09
CA ALA A 111 -2.44 16.76 13.80
C ALA A 111 -3.15 17.26 15.06
N VAL A 112 -3.72 16.37 15.87
CA VAL A 112 -4.42 16.76 17.11
C VAL A 112 -3.44 17.36 18.12
N ARG A 113 -2.27 16.77 18.31
CA ARG A 113 -1.26 17.24 19.27
C ARG A 113 -0.77 18.65 18.91
N THR A 114 -0.36 18.86 17.66
CA THR A 114 0.21 20.14 17.23
C THR A 114 -0.80 21.27 17.09
N THR A 115 -2.03 20.98 16.68
CA THR A 115 -3.06 22.01 16.47
C THR A 115 -3.63 22.54 17.77
N THR A 116 -3.70 21.73 18.81
CA THR A 116 -4.26 22.15 20.10
C THR A 116 -3.25 22.86 20.97
N ASP A 117 -1.96 22.64 20.73
CA ASP A 117 -0.87 23.26 21.49
C ASP A 117 -0.35 24.55 20.83
N ALA A 118 -0.71 24.79 19.54
CA ALA A 118 -0.25 25.96 18.81
C ALA A 118 -0.87 27.26 19.34
N SER A 119 -0.02 28.24 19.61
CA SER A 119 -0.43 29.57 20.04
C SER A 119 -0.91 30.47 18.89
N SER A 120 -0.60 30.12 17.66
CA SER A 120 -1.10 30.77 16.44
C SER A 120 -1.37 29.77 15.30
N PRO A 121 -2.39 30.05 14.47
CA PRO A 121 -2.75 29.19 13.32
C PRO A 121 -1.66 29.10 12.25
N ASP A 122 -0.86 30.13 12.08
CA ASP A 122 0.20 30.20 11.06
C ASP A 122 1.38 29.27 11.36
N GLU A 123 1.59 28.91 12.63
CA GLU A 123 2.65 27.98 13.04
C GLU A 123 2.33 26.52 12.72
N VAL A 124 1.08 26.16 12.50
CA VAL A 124 0.69 24.78 12.18
C VAL A 124 1.02 24.41 10.73
N ALA A 125 1.14 25.41 9.90
CA ALA A 125 1.18 25.34 8.46
C ALA A 125 2.46 24.76 7.88
N THR A 126 3.58 24.97 8.53
CA THR A 126 4.90 24.62 8.01
C THR A 126 5.49 23.52 8.87
N LEU A 127 5.97 22.45 8.24
CA LEU A 127 6.71 21.39 8.93
C LEU A 127 8.15 21.86 9.15
N THR A 128 8.38 22.65 10.20
CA THR A 128 9.73 23.06 10.62
C THR A 128 10.50 21.87 11.20
N GLU A 129 11.81 21.98 11.36
CA GLU A 129 12.63 20.96 12.05
C GLU A 129 12.04 20.54 13.41
N GLU A 130 11.62 21.51 14.23
CA GLU A 130 11.02 21.21 15.54
C GLU A 130 9.73 20.40 15.42
N LYS A 131 8.90 20.67 14.42
CA LYS A 131 7.67 19.93 14.15
C LYS A 131 7.94 18.56 13.54
N LEU A 132 8.97 18.47 12.70
CA LEU A 132 9.45 17.18 12.18
C LEU A 132 9.95 16.29 13.34
N ASP A 133 10.63 16.86 14.33
CA ASP A 133 11.05 16.12 15.52
C ASP A 133 9.88 15.65 16.37
N ILE A 134 8.81 16.43 16.48
CA ILE A 134 7.57 15.99 17.14
C ILE A 134 6.93 14.83 16.35
N LEU A 135 6.86 14.94 15.03
CA LEU A 135 6.34 13.87 14.18
C LEU A 135 7.21 12.61 14.30
N ARG A 136 8.53 12.76 14.29
CA ARG A 136 9.49 11.67 14.48
C ARG A 136 9.32 10.99 15.83
N GLN A 137 9.15 11.77 16.89
CA GLN A 137 8.88 11.22 18.23
C GLN A 137 7.60 10.38 18.25
N ILE A 138 6.49 10.92 17.73
CA ILE A 138 5.20 10.21 17.65
C ILE A 138 5.36 8.92 16.82
N PHE A 139 6.01 9.02 15.68
CA PHE A 139 6.26 7.89 14.79
C PHE A 139 6.98 6.73 15.50
N TRP A 140 8.09 7.02 16.20
CA TRP A 140 8.87 6.01 16.90
C TRP A 140 8.18 5.49 18.16
N GLU A 141 7.38 6.28 18.85
CA GLU A 141 6.55 5.82 19.96
C GLU A 141 5.40 4.90 19.51
N MET A 142 4.95 5.07 18.26
CA MET A 142 3.89 4.26 17.65
C MET A 142 4.40 3.03 16.89
N ASN A 143 5.70 2.95 16.63
CA ASN A 143 6.33 1.89 15.83
C ASN A 143 7.63 1.44 16.50
N GLU A 144 7.51 0.75 17.64
CA GLU A 144 8.64 0.31 18.43
C GLU A 144 9.23 -0.98 17.89
N ILE A 145 10.53 -0.97 17.53
CA ILE A 145 11.26 -2.15 17.08
C ILE A 145 11.94 -2.79 18.27
N SER A 146 11.69 -4.09 18.45
CA SER A 146 12.41 -4.94 19.39
C SER A 146 13.04 -6.11 18.65
N TYR A 147 14.18 -6.62 19.16
CA TYR A 147 14.84 -7.77 18.58
C TYR A 147 15.59 -8.57 19.64
N TRP A 148 15.79 -9.86 19.37
CA TRP A 148 16.60 -10.75 20.18
C TRP A 148 17.15 -11.89 19.34
N LEU A 149 18.20 -12.54 19.84
CA LEU A 149 18.75 -13.75 19.25
C LEU A 149 18.27 -14.97 20.05
N GLU A 150 17.85 -16.01 19.34
CA GLU A 150 17.55 -17.32 19.89
C GLU A 150 18.56 -18.33 19.32
N THR A 151 19.16 -19.15 20.17
CA THR A 151 20.01 -20.25 19.73
C THR A 151 19.26 -21.56 19.89
N VAL A 152 19.00 -22.22 18.78
CA VAL A 152 18.39 -23.56 18.72
C VAL A 152 19.53 -24.60 18.65
N PRO A 153 19.69 -25.45 19.67
CA PRO A 153 20.75 -26.46 19.66
C PRO A 153 20.61 -27.46 18.50
N GLY A 154 21.66 -27.68 17.75
CA GLY A 154 21.77 -28.76 16.76
C GLY A 154 21.73 -30.15 17.39
N GLY A 155 21.60 -31.19 16.57
CA GLY A 155 21.72 -32.59 16.97
C GLY A 155 23.17 -32.99 17.26
N GLU A 156 23.42 -34.28 17.57
CA GLU A 156 24.77 -34.80 17.96
C GLU A 156 25.87 -34.54 16.92
N ASP A 157 25.52 -34.23 15.65
CA ASP A 157 26.45 -33.91 14.55
C ASP A 157 26.05 -32.62 13.78
N GLU A 158 25.15 -31.79 14.31
CA GLU A 158 24.68 -30.56 13.68
C GLU A 158 25.10 -29.33 14.48
N GLU A 159 25.45 -28.23 13.79
CA GLU A 159 25.78 -26.97 14.43
C GLU A 159 24.50 -26.31 14.97
N ASP A 160 24.64 -25.51 16.03
CA ASP A 160 23.54 -24.71 16.58
C ASP A 160 23.06 -23.66 15.54
N THR A 161 21.77 -23.46 15.43
CA THR A 161 21.17 -22.44 14.55
C THR A 161 20.84 -21.19 15.36
N VAL A 162 21.35 -20.05 14.94
CA VAL A 162 21.04 -18.75 15.56
C VAL A 162 19.94 -18.05 14.76
N ILE A 163 18.83 -17.77 15.42
CA ILE A 163 17.68 -17.08 14.82
C ILE A 163 17.64 -15.64 15.32
N LEU A 164 17.63 -14.67 14.41
CA LEU A 164 17.36 -13.28 14.75
C LEU A 164 15.86 -13.02 14.66
N HIS A 165 15.24 -12.73 15.79
CA HIS A 165 13.84 -12.30 15.86
C HIS A 165 13.77 -10.79 15.84
N ILE A 166 12.93 -10.23 14.94
CA ILE A 166 12.60 -8.80 14.90
C ILE A 166 11.09 -8.67 15.01
N ARG A 167 10.62 -7.85 15.93
CA ARG A 167 9.21 -7.56 16.15
C ARG A 167 8.97 -6.06 16.13
N VAL A 168 7.86 -5.66 15.52
CA VAL A 168 7.40 -4.26 15.49
C VAL A 168 6.10 -4.15 16.27
N ALA A 169 6.17 -3.50 17.42
CA ALA A 169 4.99 -3.19 18.20
C ALA A 169 4.34 -1.90 17.66
N VAL A 170 3.12 -2.01 17.16
CA VAL A 170 2.36 -0.90 16.59
C VAL A 170 1.31 -0.43 17.60
N LYS A 171 1.30 0.89 17.88
CA LYS A 171 0.24 1.52 18.68
C LYS A 171 -0.72 2.25 17.74
N ASP A 172 -2.01 2.17 18.05
CA ASP A 172 -3.05 2.92 17.36
C ASP A 172 -3.26 4.32 17.97
N HIS A 173 -4.11 5.12 17.33
CA HIS A 173 -4.44 6.47 17.78
C HIS A 173 -5.10 6.52 19.16
N LEU A 174 -5.86 5.46 19.55
CA LEU A 174 -6.53 5.43 20.86
C LEU A 174 -5.51 5.19 21.98
N GLN A 175 -4.56 4.28 21.78
CA GLN A 175 -3.47 4.04 22.74
C GLN A 175 -2.61 5.30 22.92
N MET A 176 -2.35 6.04 21.84
CA MET A 176 -1.62 7.30 21.91
C MET A 176 -2.41 8.42 22.58
N ALA A 177 -3.73 8.48 22.38
CA ALA A 177 -4.59 9.44 23.07
C ALA A 177 -4.56 9.25 24.59
N GLU A 178 -4.47 8.00 25.07
CA GLU A 178 -4.27 7.71 26.50
C GLU A 178 -2.84 8.06 26.95
N ALA A 179 -1.82 7.65 26.20
CA ALA A 179 -0.41 7.91 26.54
C ALA A 179 -0.11 9.42 26.65
N TYR A 180 -0.68 10.22 25.76
CA TYR A 180 -0.54 11.68 25.76
C TYR A 180 -1.55 12.43 26.62
N HIS A 181 -2.41 11.71 27.35
CA HIS A 181 -3.46 12.27 28.19
C HIS A 181 -4.33 13.30 27.44
N PHE A 182 -4.76 12.95 26.23
CA PHE A 182 -5.60 13.82 25.42
C PHE A 182 -6.89 14.18 26.16
N THR A 183 -7.25 15.45 26.11
CA THR A 183 -8.51 15.94 26.67
C THR A 183 -9.70 15.34 25.92
N THR A 184 -10.89 15.41 26.50
CA THR A 184 -12.12 14.95 25.86
C THR A 184 -12.34 15.60 24.49
N GLU A 185 -11.95 16.86 24.32
CA GLU A 185 -12.07 17.58 23.06
C GLU A 185 -11.06 17.09 22.02
N GLN A 186 -9.84 16.81 22.44
CA GLN A 186 -8.78 16.23 21.60
C GLN A 186 -9.16 14.81 21.16
N LYS A 187 -9.70 13.99 22.05
CA LYS A 187 -10.17 12.63 21.71
C LYS A 187 -11.31 12.67 20.68
N LYS A 188 -12.29 13.57 20.84
CA LYS A 188 -13.35 13.74 19.83
C LYS A 188 -12.82 14.18 18.49
N LEU A 189 -11.81 15.05 18.46
CA LEU A 189 -11.19 15.52 17.24
C LEU A 189 -10.42 14.38 16.55
N LEU A 190 -9.74 13.55 17.32
CA LEU A 190 -9.03 12.38 16.85
C LEU A 190 -9.98 11.34 16.24
N GLU A 191 -11.06 11.01 16.98
CA GLU A 191 -12.12 10.12 16.49
C GLU A 191 -12.74 10.62 15.16
N GLU A 192 -12.92 11.95 15.04
CA GLU A 192 -13.41 12.57 13.84
C GLU A 192 -12.45 12.38 12.66
N LEU A 193 -11.16 12.62 12.83
CA LEU A 193 -10.14 12.42 11.79
C LEU A 193 -10.01 10.96 11.35
N MET A 194 -10.42 10.03 12.20
CA MET A 194 -10.38 8.60 11.91
C MET A 194 -11.66 8.07 11.24
N GLN A 195 -12.63 8.93 10.90
CA GLN A 195 -13.81 8.52 10.15
C GLN A 195 -13.44 8.16 8.69
N PRO A 196 -14.13 7.20 8.06
CA PRO A 196 -13.80 6.73 6.71
C PRO A 196 -13.72 7.84 5.65
N GLU A 197 -14.50 8.88 5.78
CA GLU A 197 -14.53 10.02 4.87
C GLU A 197 -13.21 10.81 4.78
N TYR A 198 -12.31 10.66 5.76
CA TYR A 198 -10.98 11.31 5.77
C TYR A 198 -9.85 10.40 5.29
N GLU A 199 -10.12 9.14 5.03
CA GLU A 199 -9.10 8.17 4.62
C GLU A 199 -8.35 8.60 3.36
N GLU A 200 -9.08 9.03 2.33
CA GLU A 200 -8.49 9.51 1.08
C GLU A 200 -7.56 10.72 1.30
N LEU A 201 -7.93 11.59 2.24
CA LEU A 201 -7.12 12.76 2.56
C LEU A 201 -5.77 12.36 3.16
N PHE A 202 -5.74 11.42 4.11
CA PHE A 202 -4.49 10.89 4.67
C PHE A 202 -3.67 10.14 3.61
N MET A 203 -4.31 9.39 2.72
CA MET A 203 -3.63 8.72 1.60
C MET A 203 -2.95 9.73 0.66
N ARG A 204 -3.57 10.88 0.41
CA ARG A 204 -2.96 11.97 -0.39
C ARG A 204 -1.74 12.58 0.29
N LEU A 205 -1.76 12.75 1.62
CA LEU A 205 -0.63 13.23 2.40
C LEU A 205 0.57 12.28 2.36
N THR A 206 0.32 11.00 2.27
CA THR A 206 1.36 9.98 2.14
C THR A 206 1.81 9.76 0.70
N GLY A 207 1.19 10.44 -0.26
CA GLY A 207 1.56 10.36 -1.68
C GLY A 207 1.06 9.11 -2.41
N SER A 208 0.11 8.38 -1.82
CA SER A 208 -0.24 7.01 -2.25
C SER A 208 -1.66 6.80 -2.78
N TYR A 209 -2.44 7.87 -3.02
CA TYR A 209 -3.82 7.68 -3.49
C TYR A 209 -3.94 7.57 -5.01
N GLN A 210 -4.53 6.45 -5.45
CA GLN A 210 -5.17 6.36 -6.77
C GLN A 210 -6.47 5.55 -6.63
N ASP A 211 -7.53 6.01 -7.28
CA ASP A 211 -8.76 5.23 -7.40
C ASP A 211 -8.51 4.05 -8.35
N ILE A 212 -8.62 2.83 -7.82
CA ILE A 212 -8.49 1.60 -8.61
C ILE A 212 -9.81 1.10 -9.18
N ALA A 213 -10.94 1.72 -8.81
CA ALA A 213 -12.22 1.35 -9.38
C ALA A 213 -12.20 1.50 -10.91
N LEU A 214 -12.68 0.48 -11.60
CA LEU A 214 -12.89 0.53 -13.03
C LEU A 214 -14.24 1.21 -13.29
N SER A 215 -14.27 2.14 -14.23
CA SER A 215 -15.51 2.71 -14.73
C SER A 215 -16.31 1.66 -15.53
N ASP A 216 -17.64 1.83 -15.62
CA ASP A 216 -18.50 0.94 -16.42
C ASP A 216 -18.02 0.81 -17.87
N LYS A 217 -17.44 1.88 -18.42
CA LYS A 217 -16.87 1.89 -19.76
C LYS A 217 -15.63 0.99 -19.84
N GLU A 218 -14.69 1.11 -18.89
CA GLU A 218 -13.49 0.27 -18.86
C GLU A 218 -13.87 -1.21 -18.67
N VAL A 219 -14.83 -1.50 -17.80
CA VAL A 219 -15.35 -2.87 -17.61
C VAL A 219 -15.91 -3.40 -18.95
N ALA A 220 -16.73 -2.62 -19.66
CA ALA A 220 -17.29 -3.03 -20.93
C ALA A 220 -16.20 -3.30 -21.99
N GLU A 221 -15.22 -2.41 -22.13
CA GLU A 221 -14.10 -2.56 -23.05
C GLU A 221 -13.24 -3.81 -22.75
N ILE A 222 -12.98 -4.09 -21.47
CA ILE A 222 -12.27 -5.31 -21.06
C ILE A 222 -13.10 -6.55 -21.39
N MET A 223 -14.39 -6.53 -21.07
CA MET A 223 -15.29 -7.66 -21.31
C MET A 223 -15.48 -8.00 -22.79
N GLU A 224 -15.39 -7.02 -23.71
CA GLU A 224 -15.42 -7.24 -25.16
C GLU A 224 -14.24 -8.10 -25.66
N ASN A 225 -13.09 -8.07 -24.96
CA ASN A 225 -11.89 -8.83 -25.28
C ASN A 225 -11.83 -10.21 -24.60
N LEU A 226 -12.86 -10.60 -23.85
CA LEU A 226 -12.94 -11.87 -23.18
C LEU A 226 -13.88 -12.85 -23.92
N PRO A 227 -13.57 -14.17 -23.92
CA PRO A 227 -14.50 -15.18 -24.43
C PRO A 227 -15.86 -15.09 -23.73
N ALA A 228 -16.93 -15.19 -24.50
CA ALA A 228 -18.30 -15.05 -23.99
C ALA A 228 -18.67 -16.15 -22.97
N ASP A 229 -18.08 -17.34 -23.13
CA ASP A 229 -18.28 -18.53 -22.28
C ASP A 229 -17.27 -18.62 -21.11
N LEU A 230 -16.43 -17.59 -20.92
CA LEU A 230 -15.46 -17.57 -19.82
C LEU A 230 -16.18 -17.59 -18.47
N SER A 231 -15.67 -18.40 -17.52
CA SER A 231 -16.25 -18.49 -16.19
C SER A 231 -16.15 -17.15 -15.44
N GLU A 232 -17.10 -16.90 -14.53
CA GLU A 232 -17.17 -15.65 -13.79
C GLU A 232 -15.90 -15.42 -12.94
N ASN A 233 -15.37 -16.45 -12.29
CA ASN A 233 -14.15 -16.36 -11.51
C ASN A 233 -12.95 -15.86 -12.34
N ARG A 234 -12.82 -16.32 -13.59
CA ARG A 234 -11.77 -15.88 -14.50
C ARG A 234 -11.95 -14.43 -14.93
N LYS A 235 -13.19 -14.03 -15.25
CA LYS A 235 -13.53 -12.63 -15.56
C LYS A 235 -13.14 -11.70 -14.41
N GLN A 236 -13.48 -12.09 -13.19
CA GLN A 236 -13.18 -11.30 -12.00
C GLN A 236 -11.67 -11.21 -11.72
N VAL A 237 -10.88 -12.27 -11.94
CA VAL A 237 -9.41 -12.22 -11.85
C VAL A 237 -8.85 -11.22 -12.85
N VAL A 238 -9.33 -11.22 -14.09
CA VAL A 238 -8.89 -10.26 -15.12
C VAL A 238 -9.28 -8.83 -14.73
N LEU A 239 -10.53 -8.58 -14.35
CA LEU A 239 -10.98 -7.25 -13.93
C LEU A 239 -10.16 -6.74 -12.73
N THR A 240 -9.88 -7.61 -11.75
CA THR A 240 -9.05 -7.28 -10.60
C THR A 240 -7.63 -6.90 -10.99
N ALA A 241 -7.03 -7.61 -11.96
CA ALA A 241 -5.72 -7.26 -12.49
C ALA A 241 -5.72 -5.89 -13.20
N TYR A 242 -6.76 -5.59 -13.97
CA TYR A 242 -6.90 -4.31 -14.67
C TYR A 242 -7.07 -3.11 -13.73
N GLN A 243 -7.54 -3.30 -12.50
CA GLN A 243 -7.57 -2.25 -11.48
C GLN A 243 -6.19 -1.63 -11.24
N LEU A 244 -5.12 -2.40 -11.43
CA LEU A 244 -3.73 -1.98 -11.20
C LEU A 244 -3.08 -1.37 -12.45
N LEU A 245 -3.68 -1.50 -13.62
CA LEU A 245 -3.09 -1.07 -14.90
C LEU A 245 -2.73 0.42 -14.91
N GLY A 246 -1.44 0.72 -15.11
CA GLY A 246 -0.95 2.10 -15.13
C GLY A 246 -0.86 2.78 -13.77
N LYS A 247 -1.25 2.12 -12.68
CA LYS A 247 -1.46 2.75 -11.36
C LYS A 247 -0.42 2.32 -10.31
N VAL A 248 0.21 1.17 -10.46
CA VAL A 248 1.11 0.62 -9.43
C VAL A 248 2.51 0.45 -9.99
N HIS A 249 3.48 1.10 -9.33
CA HIS A 249 4.89 1.04 -9.71
C HIS A 249 5.48 -0.35 -9.53
N TYR A 250 6.52 -0.64 -10.32
CA TYR A 250 7.34 -1.83 -10.08
C TYR A 250 8.28 -1.58 -8.90
N PHE A 251 8.21 -2.46 -7.90
CA PHE A 251 9.10 -2.44 -6.76
C PHE A 251 9.64 -3.85 -6.49
N TRP A 252 10.96 -4.05 -6.59
CA TRP A 252 11.58 -5.36 -6.40
C TRP A 252 11.36 -5.89 -4.98
N GLY A 253 10.78 -7.09 -4.85
CA GLY A 253 10.32 -7.67 -3.59
C GLY A 253 9.00 -7.08 -3.06
N GLY A 254 8.34 -6.23 -3.83
CA GLY A 254 7.07 -5.60 -3.43
C GLY A 254 5.92 -6.60 -3.38
N LYS A 255 5.27 -6.68 -2.22
CA LYS A 255 4.11 -7.53 -1.93
C LYS A 255 3.05 -6.74 -1.18
N SER A 256 1.79 -7.13 -1.36
CA SER A 256 0.66 -6.60 -0.61
C SER A 256 -0.37 -7.68 -0.31
N LEU A 257 -0.82 -7.72 0.95
CA LEU A 257 -1.91 -8.57 1.44
C LEU A 257 -3.09 -7.68 1.90
N ILE A 258 -3.30 -6.57 1.22
CA ILE A 258 -4.40 -5.64 1.48
C ILE A 258 -5.53 -5.92 0.48
N ILE A 259 -6.77 -5.98 0.96
CA ILE A 259 -7.94 -5.98 0.11
C ILE A 259 -8.19 -4.55 -0.38
N GLY A 260 -8.23 -4.37 -1.69
CA GLY A 260 -8.34 -3.05 -2.31
C GLY A 260 -6.99 -2.33 -2.42
N TRP A 261 -7.03 -1.01 -2.48
CA TRP A 261 -5.83 -0.18 -2.61
C TRP A 261 -4.94 -0.28 -1.37
N ASP A 262 -3.65 -0.55 -1.59
CA ASP A 262 -2.66 -0.48 -0.52
C ASP A 262 -2.16 0.97 -0.41
N SER A 263 -2.43 1.63 0.71
CA SER A 263 -2.05 3.02 0.95
C SER A 263 -0.54 3.28 0.92
N ARG A 264 0.28 2.23 0.92
CA ARG A 264 1.74 2.30 0.82
C ARG A 264 2.23 2.46 -0.63
N TRP A 265 1.43 2.09 -1.62
CA TRP A 265 1.83 2.22 -3.02
C TRP A 265 2.07 3.69 -3.39
N GLY A 266 3.15 3.93 -4.11
CA GLY A 266 3.62 5.26 -4.46
C GLY A 266 4.48 5.94 -3.39
N MET A 267 4.47 5.45 -2.14
CA MET A 267 5.33 5.99 -1.09
C MET A 267 6.79 5.65 -1.38
N PRO A 268 7.70 6.60 -1.21
CA PRO A 268 9.12 6.33 -1.35
C PRO A 268 9.60 5.34 -0.28
N MET A 269 10.15 4.21 -0.74
CA MET A 269 10.64 3.14 0.13
C MET A 269 11.97 2.60 -0.35
N LYS A 270 12.82 2.15 0.59
CA LYS A 270 14.09 1.52 0.27
C LYS A 270 13.85 0.08 -0.21
N VAL A 271 14.42 -0.27 -1.35
CA VAL A 271 14.42 -1.64 -1.85
C VAL A 271 15.41 -2.46 -1.00
N THR A 272 14.92 -3.37 -0.19
CA THR A 272 15.74 -4.22 0.69
C THR A 272 15.95 -5.63 0.14
N ALA A 273 15.05 -6.11 -0.72
CA ALA A 273 15.19 -7.43 -1.34
C ALA A 273 16.46 -7.47 -2.21
N GLU A 274 17.26 -8.52 -2.01
CA GLU A 274 18.50 -8.73 -2.76
C GLU A 274 18.25 -9.19 -4.20
N GLY A 275 19.29 -9.14 -5.03
CA GLY A 275 19.27 -9.69 -6.39
C GLY A 275 18.75 -8.73 -7.48
N SER A 276 18.60 -7.44 -7.19
CA SER A 276 18.25 -6.41 -8.18
C SER A 276 19.28 -5.28 -8.19
N SER A 277 19.45 -4.65 -9.37
CA SER A 277 20.22 -3.40 -9.49
C SER A 277 19.58 -2.23 -8.72
N THR A 278 18.34 -2.39 -8.29
CA THR A 278 17.61 -1.37 -7.48
C THR A 278 17.77 -1.58 -5.98
N THR A 279 18.35 -2.70 -5.54
CA THR A 279 18.59 -2.98 -4.11
C THR A 279 19.38 -1.85 -3.46
N GLY A 280 18.91 -1.39 -2.30
CA GLY A 280 19.50 -0.28 -1.56
C GLY A 280 19.05 1.12 -2.03
N THR A 281 18.34 1.26 -3.15
CA THR A 281 17.80 2.56 -3.62
C THR A 281 16.41 2.82 -3.04
N VAL A 282 16.04 4.09 -2.90
CA VAL A 282 14.68 4.52 -2.55
C VAL A 282 13.85 4.67 -3.82
N ARG A 283 12.68 4.04 -3.86
CA ARG A 283 11.75 4.07 -5.00
C ARG A 283 10.30 4.13 -4.53
N PRO A 284 9.37 4.62 -5.37
CA PRO A 284 7.95 4.51 -5.07
C PRO A 284 7.58 3.03 -4.84
N PHE A 285 7.00 2.75 -3.66
CA PHE A 285 6.60 1.39 -3.33
C PHE A 285 5.49 0.91 -4.26
N GLY A 286 5.51 -0.37 -4.55
CA GLY A 286 4.54 -1.01 -5.42
C GLY A 286 4.68 -2.52 -5.34
N LEU A 287 4.51 -3.19 -6.47
CA LEU A 287 4.53 -4.64 -6.56
C LEU A 287 5.65 -5.09 -7.51
N ASP A 288 6.23 -6.26 -7.26
CA ASP A 288 6.96 -6.97 -8.30
C ASP A 288 5.99 -7.84 -9.15
N CYS A 289 6.51 -8.56 -10.11
CA CYS A 289 5.68 -9.38 -11.00
C CYS A 289 4.84 -10.42 -10.23
N SER A 290 5.45 -11.15 -9.32
CA SER A 290 4.78 -12.15 -8.50
C SER A 290 3.90 -11.52 -7.40
N GLY A 291 4.28 -10.35 -6.89
CA GLY A 291 3.47 -9.59 -5.95
C GLY A 291 2.16 -9.10 -6.55
N MET A 292 2.17 -8.73 -7.83
CA MET A 292 0.95 -8.41 -8.56
C MET A 292 0.01 -9.63 -8.65
N VAL A 293 0.53 -10.81 -9.01
CA VAL A 293 -0.26 -12.05 -9.06
C VAL A 293 -0.81 -12.40 -7.69
N ASP A 294 0.03 -12.35 -6.65
CA ASP A 294 -0.39 -12.58 -5.25
C ASP A 294 -1.55 -11.66 -4.86
N TRP A 295 -1.43 -10.35 -5.14
CA TRP A 295 -2.46 -9.38 -4.79
C TRP A 295 -3.78 -9.64 -5.53
N VAL A 296 -3.71 -9.94 -6.83
CA VAL A 296 -4.91 -10.21 -7.66
C VAL A 296 -5.68 -11.41 -7.12
N PHE A 297 -5.00 -12.53 -6.89
CA PHE A 297 -5.64 -13.74 -6.38
C PHE A 297 -6.08 -13.61 -4.91
N TYR A 298 -5.33 -12.88 -4.09
CA TYR A 298 -5.70 -12.58 -2.71
C TYR A 298 -6.98 -11.75 -2.63
N ASN A 299 -7.09 -10.71 -3.44
CA ASN A 299 -8.31 -9.89 -3.50
C ASN A 299 -9.50 -10.69 -4.04
N GLN A 300 -9.28 -11.48 -5.11
CA GLN A 300 -10.33 -12.27 -5.71
C GLN A 300 -10.84 -13.43 -4.83
N SER A 301 -9.97 -14.00 -4.01
CA SER A 301 -10.34 -15.09 -3.08
C SER A 301 -10.89 -14.60 -1.73
N GLY A 302 -11.03 -13.29 -1.54
CA GLY A 302 -11.46 -12.72 -0.26
C GLY A 302 -10.44 -12.88 0.86
N GLY A 303 -9.14 -12.74 0.54
CA GLY A 303 -8.04 -12.77 1.50
C GLY A 303 -7.46 -14.16 1.77
N GLN A 304 -7.62 -15.12 0.86
CA GLN A 304 -7.06 -16.46 0.99
C GLN A 304 -5.77 -16.63 0.16
N TYR A 305 -4.88 -17.49 0.62
CA TYR A 305 -3.65 -17.85 -0.09
C TYR A 305 -3.92 -19.02 -1.05
N VAL A 306 -4.16 -18.70 -2.31
CA VAL A 306 -4.58 -19.69 -3.33
C VAL A 306 -3.59 -19.91 -4.46
N ILE A 307 -2.42 -19.18 -4.45
CA ILE A 307 -1.47 -19.18 -5.58
C ILE A 307 0.00 -19.19 -5.11
N GLY A 308 0.35 -19.77 -3.99
CA GLY A 308 1.74 -19.83 -3.51
C GLY A 308 2.30 -18.48 -3.06
N HIS A 309 1.49 -17.70 -2.35
CA HIS A 309 1.80 -16.35 -1.89
C HIS A 309 3.14 -16.25 -1.18
N GLY A 310 3.90 -15.20 -1.55
CA GLY A 310 5.19 -14.87 -0.97
C GLY A 310 6.38 -15.68 -1.51
N GLY A 311 6.15 -16.79 -2.20
CA GLY A 311 7.20 -17.66 -2.73
C GLY A 311 7.74 -17.26 -4.12
N GLY A 312 7.33 -16.13 -4.66
CA GLY A 312 7.74 -15.68 -5.98
C GLY A 312 7.10 -16.44 -7.15
N ALA A 313 7.55 -16.17 -8.37
CA ALA A 313 6.98 -16.77 -9.57
C ALA A 313 7.14 -18.31 -9.62
N THR A 314 8.25 -18.85 -9.08
CA THR A 314 8.47 -20.30 -8.99
C THR A 314 7.43 -21.00 -8.12
N ALA A 315 7.10 -20.42 -6.97
CA ALA A 315 6.04 -20.96 -6.12
C ALA A 315 4.69 -20.89 -6.82
N GLN A 316 4.36 -19.76 -7.45
CA GLN A 316 3.12 -19.61 -8.22
C GLN A 316 3.03 -20.62 -9.38
N HIS A 317 4.14 -20.88 -10.06
CA HIS A 317 4.20 -21.89 -11.11
C HIS A 317 3.87 -23.30 -10.58
N SER A 318 4.31 -23.65 -9.37
CA SER A 318 4.01 -24.93 -8.74
C SER A 318 2.52 -25.13 -8.37
N TYR A 319 1.74 -24.04 -8.31
CA TYR A 319 0.28 -24.05 -8.14
C TYR A 319 -0.49 -24.09 -9.47
N CYS A 320 0.22 -24.35 -10.58
CA CYS A 320 -0.39 -24.41 -11.91
C CYS A 320 -0.20 -25.77 -12.55
N THR A 321 -1.24 -26.25 -13.23
CA THR A 321 -1.13 -27.37 -14.16
C THR A 321 -0.62 -26.86 -15.50
N PRO A 322 0.48 -27.40 -16.08
CA PRO A 322 0.97 -27.01 -17.39
C PRO A 322 -0.08 -27.25 -18.48
N ILE A 323 -0.25 -26.31 -19.39
CA ILE A 323 -1.16 -26.40 -20.53
C ILE A 323 -0.46 -26.03 -21.84
N ALA A 324 -1.07 -26.36 -22.97
CA ALA A 324 -0.60 -25.88 -24.26
C ALA A 324 -1.03 -24.40 -24.46
N TRP A 325 -0.25 -23.65 -25.24
CA TRP A 325 -0.58 -22.26 -25.59
C TRP A 325 -1.91 -22.14 -26.35
N SER A 326 -2.29 -23.18 -27.09
CA SER A 326 -3.59 -23.24 -27.77
C SER A 326 -4.78 -23.31 -26.82
N ASP A 327 -4.54 -23.74 -25.59
CA ASP A 327 -5.58 -23.94 -24.55
C ASP A 327 -5.60 -22.78 -23.54
N ALA A 328 -4.83 -21.71 -23.84
CA ALA A 328 -4.75 -20.53 -23.01
C ALA A 328 -6.12 -19.88 -22.81
N GLN A 329 -6.44 -19.55 -21.57
CA GLN A 329 -7.63 -18.80 -21.20
C GLN A 329 -7.25 -17.60 -20.31
N PRO A 330 -8.03 -16.52 -20.34
CA PRO A 330 -7.84 -15.42 -19.41
C PRO A 330 -7.85 -15.93 -17.96
N GLY A 331 -6.91 -15.42 -17.15
CA GLY A 331 -6.63 -15.88 -15.79
C GLY A 331 -5.51 -16.93 -15.68
N ASP A 332 -5.12 -17.61 -16.78
CA ASP A 332 -3.97 -18.51 -16.75
C ASP A 332 -2.67 -17.71 -16.53
N LEU A 333 -1.66 -18.32 -15.88
CA LEU A 333 -0.38 -17.68 -15.61
C LEU A 333 0.66 -18.03 -16.66
N VAL A 334 1.50 -17.07 -16.99
CA VAL A 334 2.58 -17.21 -17.95
C VAL A 334 3.92 -16.84 -17.34
N PHE A 335 4.99 -17.53 -17.72
CA PHE A 335 6.29 -17.40 -17.07
C PHE A 335 7.42 -17.22 -18.09
N TYR A 336 8.43 -16.45 -17.71
CA TYR A 336 9.72 -16.38 -18.39
C TYR A 336 10.57 -17.62 -18.05
N PRO A 337 11.65 -17.86 -18.84
CA PRO A 337 12.59 -18.95 -18.53
C PRO A 337 13.10 -18.88 -17.08
N GLY A 338 13.07 -20.01 -16.39
CA GLY A 338 13.50 -20.11 -15.00
C GLY A 338 12.63 -19.35 -14.02
N ASP A 339 11.37 -19.10 -14.37
CA ASP A 339 10.39 -18.37 -13.58
C ASP A 339 10.88 -16.98 -13.13
N SER A 340 11.75 -16.36 -13.94
CA SER A 340 12.30 -15.04 -13.64
C SER A 340 11.27 -13.90 -13.74
N HIS A 341 10.11 -14.17 -14.31
CA HIS A 341 8.98 -13.24 -14.44
C HIS A 341 7.66 -14.00 -14.61
N VAL A 342 6.56 -13.37 -14.20
CA VAL A 342 5.22 -13.93 -14.30
C VAL A 342 4.21 -12.86 -14.73
N GLY A 343 3.17 -13.28 -15.45
CA GLY A 343 2.04 -12.46 -15.84
C GLY A 343 0.75 -13.27 -15.88
N ILE A 344 -0.37 -12.59 -16.07
CA ILE A 344 -1.71 -13.16 -16.17
C ILE A 344 -2.21 -12.97 -17.61
N VAL A 345 -2.69 -14.02 -18.26
CA VAL A 345 -3.41 -13.89 -19.53
C VAL A 345 -4.67 -13.04 -19.28
N CYS A 346 -4.78 -11.91 -19.96
CA CYS A 346 -5.89 -10.97 -19.74
C CYS A 346 -6.88 -10.88 -20.91
N GLY A 347 -6.64 -11.63 -21.99
CA GLY A 347 -7.52 -11.64 -23.17
C GLY A 347 -6.76 -11.91 -24.44
N PHE A 348 -7.39 -11.54 -25.56
CA PHE A 348 -6.83 -11.68 -26.90
C PHE A 348 -7.02 -10.38 -27.67
N ASP A 349 -6.06 -10.03 -28.53
CA ASP A 349 -6.23 -8.89 -29.43
C ASP A 349 -7.16 -9.24 -30.61
N SER A 350 -7.44 -8.28 -31.48
CA SER A 350 -8.29 -8.48 -32.66
C SER A 350 -7.74 -9.50 -33.67
N GLY A 351 -6.46 -9.85 -33.58
CA GLY A 351 -5.80 -10.90 -34.36
C GLY A 351 -5.80 -12.27 -33.69
N GLY A 352 -6.40 -12.39 -32.47
CA GLY A 352 -6.39 -13.62 -31.69
C GLY A 352 -5.07 -13.86 -30.93
N ASN A 353 -4.17 -12.87 -30.84
CA ASN A 353 -2.93 -13.03 -30.11
C ASN A 353 -3.17 -12.83 -28.61
N ILE A 354 -2.49 -13.64 -27.80
CA ILE A 354 -2.58 -13.60 -26.35
C ILE A 354 -2.07 -12.27 -25.81
N MET A 355 -2.88 -11.62 -24.98
CA MET A 355 -2.55 -10.42 -24.24
C MET A 355 -2.29 -10.79 -22.77
N ILE A 356 -1.24 -10.20 -22.19
CA ILE A 356 -0.74 -10.52 -20.86
C ILE A 356 -0.63 -9.25 -20.03
N ILE A 357 -1.28 -9.22 -18.87
CA ILE A 357 -1.13 -8.15 -17.88
C ILE A 357 -0.10 -8.57 -16.83
N HIS A 358 0.89 -7.70 -16.59
CA HIS A 358 1.96 -8.00 -15.64
C HIS A 358 2.61 -6.72 -15.09
N CYS A 359 3.20 -6.79 -13.92
CA CYS A 359 4.00 -5.70 -13.36
C CYS A 359 5.42 -5.81 -13.89
N ALA A 360 5.81 -4.91 -14.80
CA ALA A 360 7.06 -4.95 -15.56
C ALA A 360 8.10 -3.96 -15.05
N SER A 361 9.29 -4.43 -14.71
CA SER A 361 10.40 -3.57 -14.26
C SER A 361 10.83 -2.56 -15.32
N GLY A 362 10.86 -2.96 -16.59
CA GLY A 362 11.24 -2.08 -17.71
C GLY A 362 10.25 -0.94 -17.94
N ALA A 363 8.96 -1.14 -17.66
CA ALA A 363 7.92 -0.12 -17.74
C ALA A 363 7.73 0.64 -16.40
N ASN A 364 8.33 0.15 -15.32
CA ASN A 364 8.11 0.62 -13.96
C ASN A 364 6.61 0.71 -13.58
N ASN A 365 5.81 -0.22 -14.08
CA ASN A 365 4.36 -0.19 -13.89
C ASN A 365 3.69 -1.52 -14.25
N VAL A 366 2.40 -1.64 -13.90
CA VAL A 366 1.52 -2.68 -14.44
C VAL A 366 1.13 -2.30 -15.87
N VAL A 367 1.40 -3.19 -16.81
CA VAL A 367 1.20 -2.98 -18.24
C VAL A 367 0.57 -4.22 -18.89
N VAL A 368 -0.03 -4.02 -20.06
CA VAL A 368 -0.47 -5.11 -20.95
C VAL A 368 0.48 -5.21 -22.11
N THR A 369 0.98 -6.42 -22.38
CA THR A 369 1.86 -6.74 -23.51
C THR A 369 1.41 -8.02 -24.23
N GLY A 370 2.07 -8.32 -25.34
CA GLY A 370 1.93 -9.63 -25.99
C GLY A 370 2.81 -10.70 -25.31
N LYS A 371 2.83 -11.89 -25.93
CA LYS A 371 3.50 -13.10 -25.43
C LYS A 371 5.05 -13.06 -25.42
N ILE A 372 5.68 -12.04 -26.00
CA ILE A 372 7.14 -12.00 -26.18
C ILE A 372 7.86 -12.13 -24.82
N GLY A 373 8.78 -13.11 -24.73
CA GLY A 373 9.55 -13.41 -23.52
C GLY A 373 8.94 -14.50 -22.63
N PHE A 374 7.63 -14.72 -22.69
CA PHE A 374 6.97 -15.79 -21.96
C PHE A 374 7.13 -17.13 -22.71
N THR A 375 7.65 -18.14 -22.03
CA THR A 375 7.99 -19.44 -22.63
C THR A 375 7.15 -20.60 -22.12
N SER A 376 6.50 -20.45 -20.97
CA SER A 376 5.60 -21.45 -20.39
C SER A 376 4.28 -20.82 -19.95
N ILE A 377 3.25 -21.67 -19.90
CA ILE A 377 1.91 -21.29 -19.45
C ILE A 377 1.36 -22.39 -18.56
N GLY A 378 0.67 -22.01 -17.48
CA GLY A 378 0.03 -22.95 -16.57
C GLY A 378 -1.33 -22.43 -16.09
N ARG A 379 -2.23 -23.36 -15.86
CA ARG A 379 -3.56 -23.09 -15.32
C ARG A 379 -3.51 -23.19 -13.80
N PRO A 380 -3.78 -22.09 -13.07
CA PRO A 380 -3.88 -22.12 -11.61
C PRO A 380 -4.89 -23.16 -11.12
N GLU A 381 -4.52 -23.94 -10.10
CA GLU A 381 -5.43 -24.88 -9.43
C GLU A 381 -6.69 -24.20 -8.87
N TYR A 382 -6.60 -22.90 -8.62
CA TYR A 382 -7.75 -22.05 -8.24
C TYR A 382 -8.92 -22.13 -9.23
N PHE A 383 -8.67 -22.45 -10.51
CA PHE A 383 -9.69 -22.62 -11.54
C PHE A 383 -10.01 -24.10 -11.83
N ALA A 384 -9.48 -25.02 -11.04
CA ALA A 384 -9.88 -26.41 -11.14
C ALA A 384 -11.33 -26.56 -10.66
N ASP A 385 -12.23 -26.78 -11.61
CA ASP A 385 -13.63 -27.15 -11.36
C ASP A 385 -13.72 -28.66 -11.00
#